data_c70969629b8e067ed3940f5ee168a450
#
_entry.id   c70969629b8e067ed3940f5ee168a450
#
_cell.length_a   1.000
_cell.length_b   1.000
_cell.length_c   1.000
_cell.angle_alpha   90.00
_cell.angle_beta   90.00
_cell.angle_gamma   90.00
#
_symmetry.space_group_name_H-M   'P 1'
#
loop_
_entity.id
_entity.type
_entity.pdbx_description
1 polymer ?
#
loop_
_entity_poly.entity_id
_entity_poly.type
_entity_poly.pdbx_seq_one_letter_code
_entity_poly.pdbx_strand_id
1 'polypeptide(L)'
;MRPWVLLRHFGIAFDETLIRLGQPDTKAKILDVTPSGKVPCLVTDAGDAVWESLAIMETLAELHPQHAMWPRDAAARARARSISAEMHAGFADLRQNMPMQIATHAPGIGATPAALFDIARIDAIWTDCLAQSDGPFLFGDFCIADAMYAPVVMRFNSYEPALSETSRAYANRMTQLPAVTAWIDDARKESAR
;
A
#
# COMPACT_ATOMS: atom_id res chain seq x y z
N MET A 1 3.18 4.62 -3.84
CA MET A 1 3.63 3.73 -2.73
C MET A 1 3.44 2.24 -3.03
N ARG A 2 2.21 1.69 -3.21
CA ARG A 2 1.95 0.24 -3.29
C ARG A 2 2.82 -0.51 -4.30
N PRO A 3 2.77 -0.23 -5.62
CA PRO A 3 3.63 -0.93 -6.59
C PRO A 3 5.12 -0.64 -6.37
N TRP A 4 5.46 0.57 -5.97
CA TRP A 4 6.84 0.97 -5.72
C TRP A 4 7.48 0.14 -4.60
N VAL A 5 6.77 -0.03 -3.47
CA VAL A 5 7.25 -0.85 -2.34
C VAL A 5 7.38 -2.31 -2.77
N LEU A 6 6.43 -2.82 -3.58
CA LEU A 6 6.48 -4.19 -4.11
C LEU A 6 7.72 -4.41 -4.97
N LEU A 7 7.95 -3.55 -5.97
CA LEU A 7 9.09 -3.62 -6.87
C LEU A 7 10.42 -3.56 -6.12
N ARG A 8 10.55 -2.60 -5.20
CA ARG A 8 11.75 -2.44 -4.36
C ARG A 8 11.99 -3.64 -3.44
N HIS A 9 10.93 -4.21 -2.87
CA HIS A 9 11.06 -5.38 -2.00
C HIS A 9 11.61 -6.60 -2.75
N PHE A 10 11.13 -6.84 -3.96
CA PHE A 10 11.58 -7.97 -4.78
C PHE A 10 12.83 -7.67 -5.62
N GLY A 11 13.42 -6.49 -5.47
CA GLY A 11 14.64 -6.11 -6.21
C GLY A 11 14.44 -5.97 -7.71
N ILE A 12 13.21 -5.70 -8.15
CA ILE A 12 12.89 -5.49 -9.56
C ILE A 12 13.29 -4.07 -9.95
N ALA A 13 14.13 -3.95 -10.97
CA ALA A 13 14.54 -2.66 -11.51
C ALA A 13 13.38 -1.99 -12.26
N PHE A 14 13.25 -0.68 -12.10
CA PHE A 14 12.29 0.14 -12.82
C PHE A 14 12.77 1.60 -12.89
N ASP A 15 12.34 2.30 -13.91
CA ASP A 15 12.51 3.74 -14.04
C ASP A 15 11.33 4.47 -13.41
N GLU A 16 11.60 5.52 -12.66
CA GLU A 16 10.59 6.29 -11.94
C GLU A 16 10.41 7.67 -12.57
N THR A 17 9.19 7.97 -13.01
CA THR A 17 8.80 9.30 -13.45
C THR A 17 7.96 9.96 -12.38
N LEU A 18 8.53 10.97 -11.71
CA LEU A 18 7.83 11.74 -10.66
C LEU A 18 6.97 12.83 -11.27
N ILE A 19 5.66 12.79 -11.01
CA ILE A 19 4.72 13.86 -11.34
C ILE A 19 4.26 14.52 -10.04
N ARG A 20 4.61 15.79 -9.84
CA ARG A 20 4.16 16.54 -8.66
C ARG A 20 2.67 16.81 -8.73
N LEU A 21 1.95 16.44 -7.67
CA LEU A 21 0.51 16.70 -7.55
C LEU A 21 0.24 18.16 -7.17
N GLY A 22 -0.98 18.64 -7.50
CA GLY A 22 -1.40 19.99 -7.14
C GLY A 22 -0.79 21.13 -7.98
N GLN A 23 -0.07 20.81 -9.06
CA GLN A 23 0.44 21.81 -10.01
C GLN A 23 -0.57 22.04 -11.15
N PRO A 24 -0.57 23.23 -11.81
CA PRO A 24 -1.50 23.51 -12.92
C PRO A 24 -1.43 22.52 -14.07
N ASP A 25 -0.27 21.92 -14.33
CA ASP A 25 -0.01 20.97 -15.41
C ASP A 25 -0.08 19.48 -14.97
N THR A 26 -0.31 19.21 -13.68
CA THR A 26 -0.37 17.84 -13.13
C THR A 26 -1.29 16.93 -13.93
N LYS A 27 -2.51 17.38 -14.20
CA LYS A 27 -3.52 16.56 -14.89
C LYS A 27 -3.11 16.24 -16.32
N ALA A 28 -2.55 17.21 -17.05
CA ALA A 28 -2.06 17.00 -18.40
C ALA A 28 -0.94 15.96 -18.44
N LYS A 29 0.08 16.12 -17.59
CA LYS A 29 1.20 15.18 -17.47
C LYS A 29 0.75 13.76 -17.12
N ILE A 30 -0.25 13.59 -16.27
CA ILE A 30 -0.78 12.26 -15.95
C ILE A 30 -1.52 11.67 -17.16
N LEU A 31 -2.34 12.47 -17.86
CA LEU A 31 -3.09 12.01 -19.02
C LEU A 31 -2.21 11.67 -20.23
N ASP A 32 -1.00 12.21 -20.30
CA ASP A 32 -0.01 11.84 -21.33
C ASP A 32 0.50 10.38 -21.17
N VAL A 33 0.43 9.81 -19.96
CA VAL A 33 0.91 8.45 -19.66
C VAL A 33 -0.20 7.47 -19.30
N THR A 34 -1.38 7.93 -18.86
CA THR A 34 -2.48 7.05 -18.45
C THR A 34 -3.84 7.66 -18.76
N PRO A 35 -4.78 6.89 -19.37
CA PRO A 35 -6.13 7.38 -19.68
C PRO A 35 -6.97 7.63 -18.42
N SER A 36 -6.57 7.08 -17.25
CA SER A 36 -7.32 7.24 -16.01
C SER A 36 -7.18 8.65 -15.39
N GLY A 37 -6.16 9.42 -15.78
CA GLY A 37 -5.84 10.70 -15.14
C GLY A 37 -5.46 10.58 -13.65
N LYS A 38 -5.03 9.39 -13.21
CA LYS A 38 -4.64 9.06 -11.83
C LYS A 38 -3.28 8.37 -11.80
N VAL A 39 -2.62 8.47 -10.66
CA VAL A 39 -1.38 7.74 -10.35
C VAL A 39 -1.66 6.65 -9.29
N PRO A 40 -0.91 5.53 -9.30
CA PRO A 40 0.21 5.18 -10.17
C PRO A 40 -0.22 4.66 -11.55
N CYS A 41 0.71 4.70 -12.49
CA CYS A 41 0.64 4.00 -13.77
C CYS A 41 1.96 3.22 -13.95
N LEU A 42 1.87 1.97 -14.42
CA LEU A 42 2.98 1.17 -14.90
C LEU A 42 2.97 1.22 -16.43
N VAL A 43 4.10 1.56 -17.03
CA VAL A 43 4.33 1.35 -18.47
C VAL A 43 5.23 0.15 -18.60
N THR A 44 4.79 -0.89 -19.27
CA THR A 44 5.56 -2.12 -19.50
C THR A 44 6.63 -1.91 -20.57
N ASP A 45 7.59 -2.82 -20.68
CA ASP A 45 8.60 -2.78 -21.75
C ASP A 45 7.98 -2.87 -23.17
N ALA A 46 6.77 -3.43 -23.28
CA ALA A 46 5.99 -3.45 -24.51
C ALA A 46 5.30 -2.11 -24.82
N GLY A 47 5.33 -1.15 -23.89
CA GLY A 47 4.68 0.15 -24.03
C GLY A 47 3.22 0.19 -23.52
N ASP A 48 2.71 -0.90 -22.95
CA ASP A 48 1.35 -0.94 -22.42
C ASP A 48 1.23 -0.18 -21.11
N ALA A 49 0.25 0.71 -21.02
CA ALA A 49 -0.07 1.43 -19.79
C ALA A 49 -1.04 0.62 -18.94
N VAL A 50 -0.65 0.32 -17.70
CA VAL A 50 -1.48 -0.35 -16.69
C VAL A 50 -1.71 0.61 -15.53
N TRP A 51 -2.97 0.84 -15.17
CA TRP A 51 -3.34 1.70 -14.06
C TRP A 51 -4.16 0.95 -13.01
N GLU A 52 -4.45 1.57 -11.87
CA GLU A 52 -4.95 1.00 -10.62
C GLU A 52 -3.92 0.08 -9.92
N SER A 53 -3.61 0.42 -8.69
CA SER A 53 -2.48 -0.22 -7.97
C SER A 53 -2.60 -1.73 -7.84
N LEU A 54 -3.83 -2.28 -7.75
CA LEU A 54 -4.05 -3.73 -7.67
C LEU A 54 -3.79 -4.38 -9.03
N ALA A 55 -4.31 -3.80 -10.12
CA ALA A 55 -4.07 -4.30 -11.47
C ALA A 55 -2.58 -4.27 -11.84
N ILE A 56 -1.88 -3.19 -11.48
CA ILE A 56 -0.42 -3.10 -11.65
C ILE A 56 0.29 -4.25 -10.95
N MET A 57 -0.07 -4.54 -9.69
CA MET A 57 0.61 -5.59 -8.92
C MET A 57 0.25 -7.00 -9.40
N GLU A 58 -0.97 -7.23 -9.90
CA GLU A 58 -1.30 -8.49 -10.60
C GLU A 58 -0.46 -8.66 -11.87
N THR A 59 -0.35 -7.61 -12.70
CA THR A 59 0.50 -7.62 -13.89
C THR A 59 1.97 -7.89 -13.53
N LEU A 60 2.49 -7.26 -12.49
CA LEU A 60 3.85 -7.52 -12.03
C LEU A 60 4.05 -8.97 -11.56
N ALA A 61 3.06 -9.57 -10.90
CA ALA A 61 3.13 -10.98 -10.50
C ALA A 61 3.15 -11.94 -11.70
N GLU A 62 2.47 -11.59 -12.80
CA GLU A 62 2.50 -12.35 -14.06
C GLU A 62 3.81 -12.17 -14.82
N LEU A 63 4.34 -10.93 -14.88
CA LEU A 63 5.60 -10.62 -15.56
C LEU A 63 6.82 -11.19 -14.83
N HIS A 64 6.74 -11.39 -13.51
CA HIS A 64 7.83 -11.87 -12.66
C HIS A 64 7.46 -13.14 -11.88
N PRO A 65 7.10 -14.25 -12.55
CA PRO A 65 6.60 -15.47 -11.91
C PRO A 65 7.64 -16.15 -10.99
N GLN A 66 8.92 -15.81 -11.10
CA GLN A 66 9.99 -16.26 -10.21
C GLN A 66 9.83 -15.71 -8.79
N HIS A 67 9.11 -14.61 -8.60
CA HIS A 67 8.84 -14.02 -7.30
C HIS A 67 7.47 -14.48 -6.77
N ALA A 68 7.42 -14.93 -5.54
CA ALA A 68 6.16 -15.34 -4.89
C ALA A 68 5.39 -14.10 -4.41
N MET A 69 4.93 -13.24 -5.34
CA MET A 69 4.20 -12.00 -5.01
C MET A 69 2.82 -12.25 -4.43
N TRP A 70 2.25 -13.44 -4.67
CA TRP A 70 1.05 -13.95 -4.00
C TRP A 70 1.37 -15.24 -3.24
N PRO A 71 0.62 -15.59 -2.19
CA PRO A 71 0.73 -16.88 -1.52
C PRO A 71 0.64 -18.05 -2.50
N ARG A 72 1.48 -19.07 -2.34
CA ARG A 72 1.48 -20.26 -3.20
C ARG A 72 0.25 -21.13 -2.95
N ASP A 73 -0.20 -21.24 -1.71
CA ASP A 73 -1.44 -21.95 -1.38
C ASP A 73 -2.65 -21.25 -2.01
N ALA A 74 -3.55 -22.03 -2.61
CA ALA A 74 -4.67 -21.48 -3.36
C ALA A 74 -5.71 -20.78 -2.47
N ALA A 75 -5.97 -21.31 -1.27
CA ALA A 75 -6.93 -20.73 -0.34
C ALA A 75 -6.38 -19.43 0.28
N ALA A 76 -5.11 -19.44 0.70
CA ALA A 76 -4.40 -18.25 1.18
C ALA A 76 -4.34 -17.18 0.08
N ARG A 77 -4.04 -17.55 -1.16
CA ARG A 77 -4.03 -16.63 -2.30
C ARG A 77 -5.40 -16.02 -2.59
N ALA A 78 -6.46 -16.81 -2.54
CA ALA A 78 -7.82 -16.31 -2.71
C ALA A 78 -8.16 -15.28 -1.61
N ARG A 79 -7.83 -15.59 -0.37
CA ARG A 79 -8.01 -14.68 0.76
C ARG A 79 -7.16 -13.41 0.63
N ALA A 80 -5.89 -13.52 0.25
CA ALA A 80 -5.02 -12.38 0.02
C ALA A 80 -5.57 -11.44 -1.05
N ARG A 81 -6.12 -11.97 -2.15
CA ARG A 81 -6.81 -11.19 -3.17
C ARG A 81 -8.08 -10.51 -2.63
N SER A 82 -8.87 -11.22 -1.82
CA SER A 82 -10.09 -10.66 -1.24
C SER A 82 -9.81 -9.44 -0.36
N ILE A 83 -8.87 -9.55 0.59
CA ILE A 83 -8.53 -8.43 1.47
C ILE A 83 -7.81 -7.30 0.71
N SER A 84 -7.08 -7.60 -0.36
CA SER A 84 -6.47 -6.60 -1.23
C SER A 84 -7.52 -5.83 -2.02
N ALA A 85 -8.53 -6.49 -2.54
CA ALA A 85 -9.65 -5.87 -3.22
C ALA A 85 -10.52 -5.05 -2.25
N GLU A 86 -10.78 -5.54 -1.03
CA GLU A 86 -11.45 -4.80 0.03
C GLU A 86 -10.69 -3.52 0.39
N MET A 87 -9.35 -3.60 0.52
CA MET A 87 -8.52 -2.41 0.74
C MET A 87 -8.54 -1.46 -0.45
N HIS A 88 -8.62 -1.97 -1.68
CA HIS A 88 -8.66 -1.13 -2.87
C HIS A 88 -9.96 -0.32 -2.98
N ALA A 89 -11.10 -0.98 -2.80
CA ALA A 89 -12.42 -0.41 -3.00
C ALA A 89 -13.02 0.27 -1.76
N GLY A 90 -12.63 -0.17 -0.57
CA GLY A 90 -13.23 0.21 0.71
C GLY A 90 -12.44 1.23 1.53
N PHE A 91 -12.86 1.37 2.78
CA PHE A 91 -12.22 2.22 3.81
C PHE A 91 -12.18 3.70 3.43
N ALA A 92 -13.28 4.20 2.87
CA ALA A 92 -13.39 5.57 2.40
C ALA A 92 -13.29 6.58 3.54
N ASP A 93 -13.90 6.28 4.68
CA ASP A 93 -13.91 7.16 5.86
C ASP A 93 -12.51 7.29 6.48
N LEU A 94 -11.76 6.17 6.59
CA LEU A 94 -10.35 6.22 7.00
C LEU A 94 -9.54 7.08 6.05
N ARG A 95 -9.70 6.91 4.73
CA ARG A 95 -8.91 7.64 3.72
C ARG A 95 -9.21 9.13 3.73
N GLN A 96 -10.46 9.51 3.92
CA GLN A 96 -10.91 10.89 3.91
C GLN A 96 -10.53 11.63 5.20
N ASN A 97 -10.73 11.00 6.36
CA ASN A 97 -10.52 11.63 7.66
C ASN A 97 -9.07 11.53 8.15
N MET A 98 -8.32 10.52 7.70
CA MET A 98 -6.91 10.30 8.01
C MET A 98 -6.10 10.17 6.71
N PRO A 99 -5.87 11.26 5.96
CA PRO A 99 -5.10 11.23 4.72
C PRO A 99 -3.66 10.76 4.96
N MET A 100 -3.04 10.11 3.96
CA MET A 100 -1.67 9.63 4.09
C MET A 100 -0.69 10.82 4.07
N GLN A 101 -0.17 11.18 5.23
CA GLN A 101 0.77 12.28 5.44
C GLN A 101 1.94 11.78 6.30
N ILE A 102 2.99 11.31 5.64
CA ILE A 102 4.11 10.60 6.30
C ILE A 102 4.90 11.50 7.27
N ALA A 103 5.00 12.79 6.98
CA ALA A 103 5.70 13.76 7.83
C ALA A 103 4.84 14.29 8.99
N THR A 104 3.57 13.90 9.07
CA THR A 104 2.63 14.39 10.07
C THR A 104 2.56 13.43 11.26
N HIS A 105 2.57 13.97 12.46
CA HIS A 105 2.23 13.28 13.71
C HIS A 105 1.05 14.00 14.34
N ALA A 106 -0.13 13.37 14.28
CA ALA A 106 -1.41 13.96 14.67
C ALA A 106 -2.32 12.93 15.36
N PRO A 107 -1.90 12.40 16.53
CA PRO A 107 -2.64 11.36 17.24
C PRO A 107 -4.11 11.73 17.48
N GLY A 108 -5.02 10.83 17.16
CA GLY A 108 -6.46 10.98 17.38
C GLY A 108 -7.18 11.93 16.42
N ILE A 109 -6.47 12.68 15.58
CA ILE A 109 -7.12 13.55 14.58
C ILE A 109 -7.80 12.66 13.52
N GLY A 110 -9.03 13.04 13.12
CA GLY A 110 -9.82 12.29 12.13
C GLY A 110 -10.47 11.01 12.65
N ALA A 111 -10.44 10.75 13.98
CA ALA A 111 -11.04 9.58 14.62
C ALA A 111 -12.58 9.71 14.70
N THR A 112 -13.25 9.88 13.54
CA THR A 112 -14.71 9.86 13.46
C THR A 112 -15.25 8.45 13.71
N PRO A 113 -16.51 8.27 14.14
CA PRO A 113 -17.10 6.95 14.31
C PRO A 113 -16.99 6.06 13.06
N ALA A 114 -17.15 6.62 11.85
CA ALA A 114 -17.03 5.88 10.60
C ALA A 114 -15.58 5.49 10.30
N ALA A 115 -14.61 6.38 10.53
CA ALA A 115 -13.19 6.04 10.38
C ALA A 115 -12.75 4.98 11.41
N LEU A 116 -13.25 5.05 12.64
CA LEU A 116 -12.99 4.03 13.66
C LEU A 116 -13.60 2.67 13.30
N PHE A 117 -14.74 2.64 12.63
CA PHE A 117 -15.31 1.41 12.09
C PHE A 117 -14.42 0.79 11.01
N ASP A 118 -13.90 1.59 10.07
CA ASP A 118 -12.92 1.15 9.08
C ASP A 118 -11.65 0.59 9.75
N ILE A 119 -11.15 1.28 10.77
CA ILE A 119 -9.95 0.86 11.52
C ILE A 119 -10.19 -0.47 12.22
N ALA A 120 -11.32 -0.64 12.90
CA ALA A 120 -11.68 -1.89 13.57
C ALA A 120 -11.76 -3.07 12.57
N ARG A 121 -12.32 -2.83 11.37
CA ARG A 121 -12.34 -3.84 10.30
C ARG A 121 -10.94 -4.22 9.84
N ILE A 122 -10.06 -3.25 9.65
CA ILE A 122 -8.67 -3.50 9.26
C ILE A 122 -7.92 -4.26 10.35
N ASP A 123 -8.08 -3.87 11.61
CA ASP A 123 -7.47 -4.55 12.76
C ASP A 123 -7.90 -6.02 12.83
N ALA A 124 -9.19 -6.29 12.62
CA ALA A 124 -9.73 -7.65 12.56
C ALA A 124 -9.14 -8.46 11.39
N ILE A 125 -9.02 -7.86 10.19
CA ILE A 125 -8.41 -8.51 9.01
C ILE A 125 -6.96 -8.90 9.31
N TRP A 126 -6.17 -7.97 9.84
CA TRP A 126 -4.75 -8.22 10.12
C TRP A 126 -4.58 -9.28 11.20
N THR A 127 -5.31 -9.16 12.31
CA THR A 127 -5.26 -10.14 13.42
C THR A 127 -5.59 -11.54 12.95
N ASP A 128 -6.64 -11.66 12.13
CA ASP A 128 -7.13 -12.94 11.63
C ASP A 128 -6.17 -13.57 10.59
N CYS A 129 -5.56 -12.77 9.72
CA CYS A 129 -4.53 -13.25 8.79
C CYS A 129 -3.26 -13.68 9.53
N LEU A 130 -2.79 -12.86 10.48
CA LEU A 130 -1.58 -13.15 11.24
C LEU A 130 -1.72 -14.36 12.17
N ALA A 131 -2.92 -14.61 12.69
CA ALA A 131 -3.20 -15.81 13.50
C ALA A 131 -3.10 -17.11 12.70
N GLN A 132 -3.24 -17.05 11.37
CA GLN A 132 -3.17 -18.18 10.45
C GLN A 132 -1.85 -18.20 9.66
N SER A 133 -0.97 -17.23 9.89
CA SER A 133 0.29 -17.06 9.18
C SER A 133 1.42 -17.75 9.94
N ASP A 134 2.25 -18.51 9.23
CA ASP A 134 3.47 -19.13 9.78
C ASP A 134 4.69 -18.17 9.76
N GLY A 135 4.48 -16.90 9.41
CA GLY A 135 5.55 -15.92 9.25
C GLY A 135 5.19 -14.52 9.74
N PRO A 136 6.09 -13.57 9.51
CA PRO A 136 5.95 -12.22 10.06
C PRO A 136 4.94 -11.32 9.34
N PHE A 137 4.43 -11.71 8.18
CA PHE A 137 3.50 -10.93 7.37
C PHE A 137 2.14 -11.62 7.25
N LEU A 138 1.18 -10.96 6.59
CA LEU A 138 -0.22 -11.40 6.56
C LEU A 138 -0.41 -12.83 6.05
N PHE A 139 0.50 -13.31 5.21
CA PHE A 139 0.48 -14.67 4.63
C PHE A 139 1.86 -15.36 4.65
N GLY A 140 2.62 -15.19 5.71
CA GLY A 140 3.97 -15.75 5.86
C GLY A 140 5.03 -14.77 5.43
N ASP A 141 5.45 -14.81 4.17
CA ASP A 141 6.35 -13.84 3.57
C ASP A 141 5.61 -12.60 3.08
N PHE A 142 6.35 -11.49 2.90
CA PHE A 142 5.80 -10.26 2.34
C PHE A 142 5.23 -10.52 0.94
N CYS A 143 4.01 -10.05 0.71
CA CYS A 143 3.31 -10.24 -0.55
C CYS A 143 2.50 -8.99 -0.97
N ILE A 144 1.75 -9.10 -2.07
CA ILE A 144 0.93 -7.99 -2.58
C ILE A 144 -0.08 -7.51 -1.51
N ALA A 145 -0.64 -8.40 -0.69
CA ALA A 145 -1.56 -7.98 0.36
C ALA A 145 -0.88 -6.99 1.34
N ASP A 146 0.35 -7.24 1.75
CA ASP A 146 1.11 -6.33 2.63
C ASP A 146 1.39 -4.99 1.93
N ALA A 147 1.77 -5.02 0.65
CA ALA A 147 1.97 -3.82 -0.15
C ALA A 147 0.68 -2.99 -0.28
N MET A 148 -0.49 -3.64 -0.38
CA MET A 148 -1.80 -2.97 -0.41
C MET A 148 -2.10 -2.23 0.89
N TYR A 149 -1.71 -2.79 2.04
CA TYR A 149 -1.91 -2.18 3.36
C TYR A 149 -0.80 -1.21 3.76
N ALA A 150 0.33 -1.12 3.06
CA ALA A 150 1.41 -0.19 3.40
C ALA A 150 0.96 1.28 3.59
N PRO A 151 0.06 1.88 2.76
CA PRO A 151 -0.46 3.21 3.02
C PRO A 151 -1.33 3.33 4.28
N VAL A 152 -1.95 2.22 4.74
CA VAL A 152 -2.70 2.18 5.99
C VAL A 152 -1.75 2.23 7.19
N VAL A 153 -0.65 1.48 7.12
CA VAL A 153 0.42 1.52 8.13
C VAL A 153 0.93 2.96 8.31
N MET A 154 1.14 3.69 7.19
CA MET A 154 1.55 5.11 7.27
C MET A 154 0.52 5.98 7.99
N ARG A 155 -0.78 5.77 7.71
CA ARG A 155 -1.86 6.46 8.43
C ARG A 155 -1.85 6.13 9.92
N PHE A 156 -1.73 4.87 10.26
CA PHE A 156 -1.72 4.44 11.66
C PHE A 156 -0.52 4.98 12.43
N ASN A 157 0.63 5.14 11.78
CA ASN A 157 1.77 5.82 12.37
C ASN A 157 1.57 7.33 12.56
N SER A 158 0.83 7.99 11.66
CA SER A 158 0.59 9.43 11.77
C SER A 158 -0.50 9.78 12.78
N TYR A 159 -1.55 8.95 12.88
CA TYR A 159 -2.77 9.26 13.65
C TYR A 159 -2.94 8.43 14.91
N GLU A 160 -2.13 7.41 15.11
CA GLU A 160 -2.05 6.54 16.29
C GLU A 160 -3.41 6.03 16.81
N PRO A 161 -4.24 5.40 15.96
CA PRO A 161 -5.50 4.84 16.43
C PRO A 161 -5.23 3.68 17.40
N ALA A 162 -6.24 3.36 18.22
CA ALA A 162 -6.20 2.16 19.05
C ALA A 162 -6.21 0.91 18.15
N LEU A 163 -5.21 0.04 18.33
CA LEU A 163 -5.04 -1.23 17.61
C LEU A 163 -4.77 -2.36 18.60
N SER A 164 -5.09 -3.59 18.20
CA SER A 164 -4.62 -4.78 18.88
C SER A 164 -3.09 -4.82 18.95
N GLU A 165 -2.54 -5.54 19.90
CA GLU A 165 -1.09 -5.74 20.01
C GLU A 165 -0.52 -6.39 18.74
N THR A 166 -1.22 -7.36 18.20
CA THR A 166 -0.86 -8.07 16.95
C THR A 166 -0.74 -7.12 15.77
N SER A 167 -1.75 -6.27 15.55
CA SER A 167 -1.73 -5.30 14.44
C SER A 167 -0.68 -4.21 14.64
N ARG A 168 -0.43 -3.79 15.88
CA ARG A 168 0.63 -2.83 16.20
C ARG A 168 2.00 -3.41 15.90
N ALA A 169 2.24 -4.67 16.29
CA ALA A 169 3.49 -5.37 16.00
C ALA A 169 3.71 -5.53 14.49
N TYR A 170 2.65 -5.85 13.73
CA TYR A 170 2.70 -5.92 12.28
C TYR A 170 3.00 -4.56 11.64
N ALA A 171 2.29 -3.50 12.04
CA ALA A 171 2.54 -2.14 11.53
C ALA A 171 3.99 -1.70 11.78
N ASN A 172 4.53 -1.95 12.97
CA ASN A 172 5.92 -1.67 13.31
C ASN A 172 6.90 -2.45 12.41
N ARG A 173 6.62 -3.72 12.13
CA ARG A 173 7.44 -4.55 11.24
C ARG A 173 7.41 -4.03 9.82
N MET A 174 6.24 -3.64 9.31
CA MET A 174 6.10 -3.04 7.99
C MET A 174 6.95 -1.78 7.81
N THR A 175 7.06 -0.93 8.83
CA THR A 175 7.89 0.28 8.74
C THR A 175 9.39 -0.01 8.73
N GLN A 176 9.81 -1.16 9.22
CA GLN A 176 11.22 -1.59 9.24
C GLN A 176 11.66 -2.27 7.94
N LEU A 177 10.75 -2.56 7.01
CA LEU A 177 11.11 -3.09 5.70
C LEU A 177 11.95 -2.06 4.93
N PRO A 178 13.09 -2.45 4.35
CA PRO A 178 13.97 -1.53 3.62
C PRO A 178 13.24 -0.72 2.54
N ALA A 179 12.33 -1.36 1.80
CA ALA A 179 11.52 -0.70 0.77
C ALA A 179 10.55 0.36 1.36
N VAL A 180 9.96 0.09 2.53
CA VAL A 180 9.07 1.03 3.21
C VAL A 180 9.87 2.16 3.85
N THR A 181 11.00 1.85 4.50
CA THR A 181 11.91 2.86 5.07
C THR A 181 12.39 3.83 4.00
N ALA A 182 12.84 3.31 2.84
CA ALA A 182 13.27 4.17 1.72
C ALA A 182 12.15 5.10 1.23
N TRP A 183 10.91 4.59 1.14
CA TRP A 183 9.75 5.44 0.80
C TRP A 183 9.51 6.55 1.83
N ILE A 184 9.61 6.23 3.12
CA ILE A 184 9.44 7.20 4.22
C ILE A 184 10.50 8.29 4.14
N ASP A 185 11.75 7.92 3.91
CA ASP A 185 12.88 8.85 3.83
C ASP A 185 12.74 9.79 2.64
N ASP A 186 12.30 9.30 1.49
CA ASP A 186 12.09 10.13 0.31
C ASP A 186 10.89 11.08 0.48
N ALA A 187 9.79 10.60 1.09
CA ALA A 187 8.64 11.45 1.42
C ALA A 187 9.01 12.57 2.41
N ARG A 188 9.86 12.30 3.40
CA ARG A 188 10.37 13.32 4.34
C ARG A 188 11.24 14.37 3.65
N LYS A 189 12.11 13.94 2.74
CA LYS A 189 12.95 14.86 1.93
C LYS A 189 12.07 15.76 1.03
N GLU A 190 11.00 15.21 0.47
CA GLU A 190 10.07 15.97 -0.36
C GLU A 190 9.30 17.02 0.45
N SER A 191 8.86 16.67 1.66
CA SER A 191 8.14 17.59 2.56
C SER A 191 9.01 18.71 3.13
N ALA A 192 10.33 18.56 3.10
CA ALA A 192 11.29 19.56 3.59
C ALA A 192 11.70 20.61 2.52
N ARG A 193 11.21 20.48 1.29
CA ARG A 193 11.46 21.40 0.16
C ARG A 193 10.32 22.37 -0.04
#